data_e4782186d64c7467a8d31a644f60f743
#
_entry.id   e4782186d64c7467a8d31a644f60f743
#
_cell.length_a   1.000
_cell.length_b   1.000
_cell.length_c   1.000
_cell.angle_alpha   90.00
_cell.angle_beta   90.00
_cell.angle_gamma   90.00
#
_symmetry.space_group_name_H-M   'P 1'
#
loop_
_entity.id
_entity.type
_entity.pdbx_description
1 polymer ?
#
loop_
_entity_poly.entity_id
_entity_poly.type
_entity_poly.pdbx_seq_one_letter_code
_entity_poly.pdbx_strand_id
1 'polypeptide(L)'
;RTYWVQVERVPDEETLTKLRRGVLLNDGKTKPCRVKLLDVEPDLPPRDPPIRMRLTVPTAWLEMTLIEGRNRQVRRMTAAVGHPTLRLVRSRIGNLRIEGLAPGKWRWVDKRELAP
;
A
#
# COMPACT_ATOMS: atom_id res chain seq x y z
N ARG A 1 -10.43 4.01 -1.61
CA ARG A 1 -9.09 3.87 -2.23
C ARG A 1 -8.33 2.78 -1.52
N THR A 2 -7.99 1.74 -2.25
CA THR A 2 -7.28 0.58 -1.70
C THR A 2 -5.90 0.47 -2.34
N TYR A 3 -4.89 0.27 -1.50
CA TYR A 3 -3.50 0.17 -1.92
C TYR A 3 -2.87 -1.11 -1.39
N TRP A 4 -1.99 -1.70 -2.19
CA TRP A 4 -1.05 -2.69 -1.72
C TRP A 4 0.27 -1.99 -1.47
N VAL A 5 0.80 -2.16 -0.27
CA VAL A 5 1.93 -1.38 0.21
C VAL A 5 3.00 -2.35 0.72
N GLN A 6 4.15 -2.36 0.05
CA GLN A 6 5.30 -3.10 0.56
C GLN A 6 6.09 -2.17 1.46
N VAL A 7 6.35 -2.62 2.67
CA VAL A 7 7.06 -1.84 3.68
C VAL A 7 8.27 -2.60 4.21
N GLU A 8 9.26 -1.87 4.72
CA GLU A 8 10.37 -2.45 5.45
C GLU A 8 9.88 -2.93 6.81
N ARG A 9 10.36 -4.10 7.21
CA ARG A 9 10.03 -4.78 8.46
C ARG A 9 8.54 -5.17 8.54
N VAL A 10 8.28 -6.26 9.21
CA VAL A 10 6.90 -6.75 9.37
C VAL A 10 6.26 -6.00 10.54
N PRO A 11 5.21 -5.19 10.28
CA PRO A 11 4.54 -4.48 11.37
C PRO A 11 3.86 -5.45 12.33
N ASP A 12 3.93 -5.15 13.63
CA ASP A 12 3.19 -5.89 14.63
C ASP A 12 1.75 -5.39 14.72
N GLU A 13 0.92 -6.08 15.49
CA GLU A 13 -0.49 -5.72 15.61
C GLU A 13 -0.69 -4.34 16.22
N GLU A 14 0.17 -3.94 17.14
CA GLU A 14 0.11 -2.60 17.73
C GLU A 14 0.32 -1.52 16.67
N THR A 15 1.30 -1.72 15.79
CA THR A 15 1.58 -0.79 14.68
C THR A 15 0.41 -0.73 13.70
N LEU A 16 -0.15 -1.89 13.36
CA LEU A 16 -1.32 -1.95 12.47
C LEU A 16 -2.50 -1.21 13.08
N THR A 17 -2.71 -1.34 14.38
CA THR A 17 -3.76 -0.62 15.10
C THR A 17 -3.55 0.89 15.05
N LYS A 18 -2.31 1.35 15.20
CA LYS A 18 -2.00 2.78 15.08
C LYS A 18 -2.36 3.31 13.69
N LEU A 19 -2.03 2.56 12.65
CA LEU A 19 -2.39 2.96 11.29
C LEU A 19 -3.91 3.02 11.11
N ARG A 20 -4.63 2.05 11.66
CA ARG A 20 -6.10 1.99 11.54
C ARG A 20 -6.79 3.15 12.25
N ARG A 21 -6.29 3.56 13.39
CA ARG A 21 -6.87 4.64 14.20
C ARG A 21 -6.55 6.02 13.67
N GLY A 22 -5.50 6.13 12.87
CA GLY A 22 -5.02 7.38 12.34
C GLY A 22 -3.69 7.78 12.95
N VAL A 23 -2.90 8.46 12.14
CA VAL A 23 -1.53 8.85 12.47
C VAL A 23 -1.42 10.37 12.41
N LEU A 24 -0.73 10.96 13.37
CA LEU A 24 -0.49 12.40 13.36
C LEU A 24 0.61 12.74 12.36
N LEU A 25 0.25 13.48 11.33
CA LEU A 25 1.16 13.99 10.31
C LEU A 25 1.28 15.51 10.46
N ASN A 26 2.16 16.13 9.65
CA ASN A 26 2.36 17.58 9.69
C ASN A 26 1.08 18.37 9.42
N ASP A 27 0.22 17.83 8.56
CA ASP A 27 -1.04 18.47 8.18
C ASP A 27 -2.24 17.93 8.94
N GLY A 28 -2.01 17.31 10.08
CA GLY A 28 -3.05 16.84 10.98
C GLY A 28 -3.18 15.32 11.02
N LYS A 29 -3.99 14.84 11.95
CA LYS A 29 -4.23 13.41 12.13
C LYS A 29 -5.00 12.84 10.95
N THR A 30 -4.57 11.69 10.45
CA THR A 30 -5.28 10.99 9.36
C THR A 30 -6.57 10.39 9.89
N LYS A 31 -7.55 10.24 9.00
CA LYS A 31 -8.82 9.60 9.36
C LYS A 31 -8.62 8.11 9.54
N PRO A 32 -9.49 7.45 10.34
CA PRO A 32 -9.43 6.00 10.46
C PRO A 32 -9.48 5.32 9.09
N CYS A 33 -8.75 4.22 8.97
CA CYS A 33 -8.69 3.47 7.73
C CYS A 33 -8.63 1.98 8.03
N ARG A 34 -8.74 1.16 6.98
CA ARG A 34 -8.59 -0.28 7.10
C ARG A 34 -7.16 -0.65 6.75
N VAL A 35 -6.55 -1.51 7.55
CA VAL A 35 -5.21 -2.02 7.30
C VAL A 35 -5.19 -3.51 7.58
N LYS A 36 -4.68 -4.26 6.63
CA LYS A 36 -4.60 -5.71 6.72
C LYS A 36 -3.19 -6.14 6.31
N LEU A 37 -2.58 -7.01 7.11
CA LEU A 37 -1.32 -7.64 6.74
C LEU A 37 -1.65 -8.78 5.77
N LEU A 38 -1.03 -8.78 4.60
CA LEU A 38 -1.24 -9.82 3.61
C LEU A 38 -0.38 -11.03 3.93
N ASP A 39 -0.96 -12.23 3.85
CA ASP A 39 -0.27 -13.48 4.11
C ASP A 39 0.64 -13.89 2.96
N VAL A 40 0.30 -13.44 1.75
CA VAL A 40 1.01 -13.80 0.52
C VAL A 40 1.35 -12.53 -0.23
N GLU A 41 2.56 -12.48 -0.79
CA GLU A 41 2.97 -11.37 -1.62
C GLU A 41 2.06 -11.25 -2.85
N PRO A 42 1.57 -10.03 -3.16
CA PRO A 42 0.76 -9.83 -4.36
C PRO A 42 1.51 -10.22 -5.63
N ASP A 43 0.80 -10.81 -6.57
CA ASP A 43 1.36 -11.25 -7.83
C ASP A 43 1.41 -10.08 -8.80
N LEU A 44 2.52 -9.36 -8.75
CA LEU A 44 2.74 -8.14 -9.51
C LEU A 44 3.97 -8.29 -10.40
N PRO A 45 4.00 -7.57 -11.55
CA PRO A 45 5.21 -7.55 -12.35
C PRO A 45 6.36 -6.86 -11.59
N PRO A 46 7.62 -7.21 -11.87
CA PRO A 46 8.74 -6.55 -11.25
C PRO A 46 8.71 -5.05 -11.50
N ARG A 47 9.17 -4.29 -10.51
CA ARG A 47 9.32 -2.85 -10.68
C ARG A 47 10.50 -2.54 -11.61
N ASP A 48 10.32 -1.58 -12.50
CA ASP A 48 11.38 -1.12 -13.40
C ASP A 48 11.59 0.40 -13.18
N PRO A 49 12.76 0.84 -12.68
CA PRO A 49 13.90 0.02 -12.26
C PRO A 49 13.61 -0.76 -10.98
N PRO A 50 14.38 -1.84 -10.70
CA PRO A 50 14.20 -2.60 -9.47
C PRO A 50 14.41 -1.75 -8.24
N ILE A 51 13.68 -2.08 -7.16
CA ILE A 51 13.86 -1.41 -5.88
C ILE A 51 15.17 -1.86 -5.25
N ARG A 52 15.94 -0.91 -4.74
CA ARG A 52 17.06 -1.22 -3.87
C ARG A 52 16.51 -1.58 -2.50
N MET A 53 16.69 -2.82 -2.09
CA MET A 53 16.29 -3.27 -0.77
C MET A 53 17.50 -3.75 0.00
N ARG A 54 17.48 -3.52 1.32
CA ARG A 54 18.50 -4.08 2.19
C ARG A 54 18.20 -5.56 2.36
N LEU A 55 19.16 -6.42 1.99
CA LEU A 55 18.96 -7.87 2.01
C LEU A 55 18.70 -8.43 3.41
N THR A 56 19.16 -7.72 4.45
CA THR A 56 19.00 -8.16 5.83
C THR A 56 17.72 -7.67 6.51
N VAL A 57 16.92 -6.86 5.82
CA VAL A 57 15.70 -6.29 6.37
C VAL A 57 14.50 -7.02 5.78
N PRO A 58 13.69 -7.68 6.60
CA PRO A 58 12.48 -8.31 6.09
C PRO A 58 11.48 -7.27 5.59
N THR A 59 10.62 -7.68 4.69
CA THR A 59 9.56 -6.83 4.16
C THR A 59 8.20 -7.49 4.37
N ALA A 60 7.15 -6.68 4.28
CA ALA A 60 5.79 -7.17 4.38
C ALA A 60 4.89 -6.40 3.43
N TRP A 61 3.79 -7.00 3.05
CA TRP A 61 2.76 -6.36 2.24
C TRP A 61 1.54 -6.07 3.08
N LEU A 62 1.04 -4.85 2.96
CA LEU A 62 -0.19 -4.41 3.61
C LEU A 62 -1.23 -4.09 2.55
N GLU A 63 -2.50 -4.30 2.87
CA GLU A 63 -3.61 -3.75 2.11
C GLU A 63 -4.22 -2.64 2.95
N MET A 64 -4.21 -1.42 2.43
CA MET A 64 -4.72 -0.24 3.13
C MET A 64 -5.86 0.38 2.34
N THR A 65 -7.01 0.55 2.98
CA THR A 65 -8.18 1.19 2.37
C THR A 65 -8.47 2.49 3.09
N LEU A 66 -8.31 3.60 2.37
CA LEU A 66 -8.44 4.95 2.90
C LEU A 66 -9.72 5.61 2.41
N ILE A 67 -10.29 6.48 3.26
CA ILE A 67 -11.46 7.28 2.92
C ILE A 67 -11.11 8.73 2.58
N GLU A 68 -9.83 9.06 2.60
CA GLU A 68 -9.32 10.37 2.22
C GLU A 68 -8.12 10.21 1.31
N GLY A 69 -7.70 11.28 0.64
CA GLY A 69 -6.60 11.19 -0.30
C GLY A 69 -5.66 12.37 -0.21
N ARG A 70 -4.96 12.49 0.93
CA ARG A 70 -3.94 13.52 1.08
C ARG A 70 -2.72 13.17 0.24
N ASN A 71 -1.97 14.21 -0.14
CA ASN A 71 -0.75 14.02 -0.93
C ASN A 71 0.21 13.04 -0.24
N ARG A 72 0.58 11.96 -0.93
CA ARG A 72 1.53 10.94 -0.47
C ARG A 72 1.17 10.38 0.91
N GLN A 73 -0.12 10.28 1.21
CA GLN A 73 -0.59 9.94 2.55
C GLN A 73 -0.11 8.57 3.03
N VAL A 74 -0.24 7.53 2.21
CA VAL A 74 0.17 6.18 2.60
C VAL A 74 1.65 6.15 2.95
N ARG A 75 2.49 6.76 2.11
CA ARG A 75 3.94 6.81 2.34
C ARG A 75 4.29 7.53 3.64
N ARG A 76 3.59 8.63 3.92
CA ARG A 76 3.82 9.39 5.15
C ARG A 76 3.35 8.64 6.39
N MET A 77 2.22 7.94 6.29
CA MET A 77 1.69 7.16 7.41
C MET A 77 2.62 6.01 7.79
N THR A 78 3.05 5.22 6.81
CA THR A 78 3.93 4.08 7.09
C THR A 78 5.28 4.54 7.62
N ALA A 79 5.84 5.61 7.07
CA ALA A 79 7.10 6.17 7.57
C ALA A 79 6.97 6.65 9.01
N ALA A 80 5.84 7.28 9.36
CA ALA A 80 5.62 7.80 10.70
C ALA A 80 5.59 6.71 11.77
N VAL A 81 5.20 5.48 11.42
CA VAL A 81 5.22 4.36 12.35
C VAL A 81 6.46 3.48 12.20
N GLY A 82 7.47 3.95 11.46
CA GLY A 82 8.76 3.26 11.35
C GLY A 82 8.84 2.18 10.29
N HIS A 83 7.92 2.16 9.32
CA HIS A 83 7.88 1.16 8.25
C HIS A 83 7.85 1.85 6.88
N PRO A 84 9.00 2.32 6.38
CA PRO A 84 9.03 3.02 5.09
C PRO A 84 8.44 2.19 3.96
N THR A 85 7.73 2.85 3.07
CA THR A 85 7.16 2.21 1.89
C THR A 85 8.23 1.97 0.84
N LEU A 86 8.32 0.72 0.36
CA LEU A 86 9.21 0.31 -0.73
C LEU A 86 8.48 0.29 -2.06
N ARG A 87 7.26 -0.24 -2.08
CA ARG A 87 6.40 -0.24 -3.27
C ARG A 87 4.99 0.15 -2.87
N LEU A 88 4.34 0.89 -3.73
CA LEU A 88 2.96 1.31 -3.53
C LEU A 88 2.20 1.07 -4.83
N VAL A 89 1.16 0.23 -4.75
CA VAL A 89 0.32 -0.11 -5.90
C VAL A 89 -1.12 0.14 -5.52
N ARG A 90 -1.83 0.88 -6.35
CA ARG A 90 -3.25 1.08 -6.14
C ARG A 90 -3.99 -0.16 -6.64
N SER A 91 -4.52 -0.96 -5.72
CA SER A 91 -5.10 -2.27 -6.02
C SER A 91 -6.56 -2.20 -6.44
N ARG A 92 -7.23 -1.09 -6.12
CA ARG A 92 -8.64 -0.90 -6.50
C ARG A 92 -8.87 0.53 -6.92
N ILE A 93 -9.43 0.71 -8.11
CA ILE A 93 -9.82 2.01 -8.66
C ILE A 93 -11.20 1.81 -9.27
N GLY A 94 -12.21 2.47 -8.70
CA GLY A 94 -13.57 2.23 -9.14
C GLY A 94 -13.94 0.75 -8.95
N ASN A 95 -14.37 0.10 -10.03
CA ASN A 95 -14.76 -1.31 -10.00
C ASN A 95 -13.65 -2.26 -10.41
N LEU A 96 -12.46 -1.76 -10.75
CA LEU A 96 -11.35 -2.60 -11.19
C LEU A 96 -10.44 -2.96 -10.04
N ARG A 97 -9.95 -4.19 -10.06
CA ARG A 97 -9.00 -4.70 -9.09
C ARG A 97 -7.81 -5.32 -9.81
N ILE A 98 -6.61 -4.85 -9.47
CA ILE A 98 -5.38 -5.35 -10.08
C ILE A 98 -5.15 -6.81 -9.74
N GLU A 99 -5.51 -7.23 -8.55
CA GLU A 99 -5.34 -8.61 -8.09
C GLU A 99 -6.11 -9.64 -8.91
N GLY A 100 -7.06 -9.19 -9.74
CA GLY A 100 -7.77 -10.09 -10.65
C GLY A 100 -6.99 -10.43 -11.91
N LEU A 101 -5.82 -9.82 -12.11
CA LEU A 101 -5.00 -10.05 -13.30
C LEU A 101 -3.96 -11.12 -13.01
N ALA A 102 -3.89 -12.12 -13.89
CA ALA A 102 -2.89 -13.19 -13.78
C ALA A 102 -1.51 -12.68 -14.18
N PRO A 103 -0.44 -13.32 -13.70
CA PRO A 103 0.92 -13.01 -14.12
C PRO A 103 1.04 -13.10 -15.64
N GLY A 104 1.79 -12.19 -16.24
CA GLY A 104 1.95 -12.13 -17.69
C GLY A 104 0.76 -11.53 -18.43
N LYS A 105 -0.33 -11.31 -17.72
CA LYS A 105 -1.51 -10.62 -18.25
C LYS A 105 -1.66 -9.23 -17.66
N TRP A 106 -0.68 -8.82 -16.89
CA TRP A 106 -0.63 -7.48 -16.35
C TRP A 106 -0.61 -6.46 -17.49
N ARG A 107 -1.40 -5.40 -17.35
CA ARG A 107 -1.43 -4.32 -18.31
C ARG A 107 -1.76 -3.01 -17.60
N TRP A 108 -1.39 -1.92 -18.24
CA TRP A 108 -1.81 -0.61 -17.77
C TRP A 108 -3.28 -0.42 -18.09
N VAL A 109 -4.02 0.03 -17.09
CA VAL A 109 -5.44 0.28 -17.23
C VAL A 109 -5.64 1.72 -17.67
N ASP A 110 -6.40 1.90 -18.75
CA ASP A 110 -6.77 3.20 -19.27
C ASP A 110 -7.72 3.91 -18.30
N LYS A 111 -7.70 5.24 -18.28
CA LYS A 111 -8.61 6.02 -17.43
C LYS A 111 -10.07 5.68 -17.62
N ARG A 112 -10.46 5.36 -18.85
CA ARG A 112 -11.84 4.98 -19.16
C ARG A 112 -12.24 3.68 -18.50
N GLU A 113 -11.30 2.75 -18.36
CA GLU A 113 -11.52 1.49 -17.69
C GLU A 113 -11.54 1.66 -16.17
N LEU A 114 -10.99 2.75 -15.67
CA LEU A 114 -10.94 3.05 -14.24
C LEU A 114 -12.17 3.82 -13.76
N ALA A 115 -13.01 4.28 -14.66
CA ALA A 115 -14.21 5.02 -14.30
C ALA A 115 -15.13 4.16 -13.42
N PRO A 116 -15.71 4.75 -12.38
CA PRO A 116 -16.61 4.04 -11.48
C PRO A 116 -17.81 3.46 -12.23
#